data_edeed708c7a4bb99abce516deda53d85
#
_entry.id   edeed708c7a4bb99abce516deda53d85
#
_cell.length_a   1.000
_cell.length_b   1.000
_cell.length_c   1.000
_cell.angle_alpha   90.00
_cell.angle_beta   90.00
_cell.angle_gamma   90.00
#
_symmetry.space_group_name_H-M   'P 1'
#
loop_
_entity.id
_entity.type
_entity.pdbx_description
1 polymer ?
#
loop_
_entity_poly.entity_id
_entity_poly.type
_entity_poly.pdbx_seq_one_letter_code
_entity_poly.pdbx_strand_id
1 'polypeptide(L)'
;MNSTSNIAPQPAVEAAGPWTQLLWDDGAQMAAEIQDSRFVRALLDGTLDDARFTFYLAQDALYLAGYARALAALSARCDHAPDQLAWAQASVGCLTEEAQLHRTWMAARPEAADEPASTVTAAYTDFLLAAALGQDRAVGAAAVLPCFWLYAQVGACLPTVEPDHPYAAWLETYRDPDFVAATAAALERVERELAQSSESGRAAAQRAYLAGCRHELAFFDQALTQDQSEIIPR
;
A
#
# COMPACT_ATOMS: atom_id res chain seq x y z
N MET A 1 34.25 -2.71 -15.22
CA MET A 1 33.36 -1.71 -14.58
C MET A 1 32.08 -1.67 -15.41
N ASN A 2 31.12 -2.54 -15.11
CA ASN A 2 29.81 -2.52 -15.76
C ASN A 2 28.96 -1.54 -14.97
N SER A 3 28.73 -0.35 -15.53
CA SER A 3 27.64 0.52 -15.09
C SER A 3 26.35 -0.18 -15.48
N THR A 4 25.74 -0.89 -14.55
CA THR A 4 24.31 -1.23 -14.65
C THR A 4 23.57 0.10 -14.61
N SER A 5 23.08 0.55 -15.75
CA SER A 5 22.11 1.64 -15.82
C SER A 5 20.94 1.25 -14.93
N ASN A 6 20.81 1.90 -13.80
CA ASN A 6 19.68 1.76 -12.90
C ASN A 6 18.49 2.49 -13.56
N ILE A 7 17.88 1.84 -14.55
CA ILE A 7 16.65 2.34 -15.17
C ILE A 7 15.57 2.10 -14.12
N ALA A 8 14.94 3.19 -13.65
CA ALA A 8 13.81 3.09 -12.73
C ALA A 8 12.73 2.16 -13.31
N PRO A 9 12.09 1.32 -12.49
CA PRO A 9 11.09 0.39 -12.98
C PRO A 9 9.92 1.15 -13.59
N GLN A 10 9.42 0.66 -14.73
CA GLN A 10 8.17 1.17 -15.30
C GLN A 10 7.00 0.74 -14.40
N PRO A 11 5.99 1.58 -14.21
CA PRO A 11 4.84 1.20 -13.40
C PRO A 11 4.01 0.11 -14.08
N ALA A 12 3.56 -0.87 -13.31
CA ALA A 12 2.68 -1.94 -13.79
C ALA A 12 1.30 -1.42 -14.22
N VAL A 13 0.82 -0.39 -13.54
CA VAL A 13 -0.35 0.40 -13.93
C VAL A 13 0.17 1.77 -14.36
N GLU A 14 -0.05 2.13 -15.61
CA GLU A 14 0.44 3.38 -16.17
C GLU A 14 -0.11 4.60 -15.41
N ALA A 15 0.72 5.64 -15.31
CA ALA A 15 0.28 6.93 -14.77
C ALA A 15 -0.89 7.49 -15.58
N ALA A 16 -1.85 8.11 -14.90
CA ALA A 16 -3.05 8.65 -15.55
C ALA A 16 -2.81 9.99 -16.27
N GLY A 17 -1.66 10.62 -16.01
CA GLY A 17 -1.28 11.87 -16.62
C GLY A 17 0.06 12.41 -16.10
N PRO A 18 0.42 13.65 -16.44
CA PRO A 18 1.75 14.20 -16.15
C PRO A 18 2.04 14.33 -14.64
N TRP A 19 1.03 14.57 -13.81
CA TRP A 19 1.24 14.76 -12.38
C TRP A 19 1.46 13.42 -11.66
N THR A 20 0.69 12.40 -12.01
CA THR A 20 0.92 11.04 -11.48
C THR A 20 2.21 10.45 -12.04
N GLN A 21 2.61 10.78 -13.28
CA GLN A 21 3.93 10.40 -13.80
C GLN A 21 5.08 10.98 -12.95
N LEU A 22 5.00 12.26 -12.57
CA LEU A 22 5.98 12.88 -11.68
C LEU A 22 6.04 12.18 -10.30
N LEU A 23 4.88 11.80 -9.74
CA LEU A 23 4.86 11.04 -8.49
C LEU A 23 5.59 9.71 -8.63
N TRP A 24 5.35 8.99 -9.75
CA TRP A 24 6.04 7.72 -9.99
C TRP A 24 7.54 7.91 -10.14
N ASP A 25 7.98 8.86 -10.97
CA ASP A 25 9.39 9.11 -11.23
C ASP A 25 10.15 9.39 -9.94
N ASP A 26 9.56 10.13 -9.01
CA ASP A 26 10.15 10.43 -7.70
C ASP A 26 10.10 9.24 -6.73
N GLY A 27 9.09 8.38 -6.82
CA GLY A 27 8.91 7.21 -5.97
C GLY A 27 9.53 5.92 -6.52
N ALA A 28 9.98 5.90 -7.77
CA ALA A 28 10.39 4.69 -8.49
C ALA A 28 11.54 3.93 -7.81
N GLN A 29 12.46 4.64 -7.16
CA GLN A 29 13.53 4.01 -6.40
C GLN A 29 12.96 3.22 -5.20
N MET A 30 12.00 3.78 -4.47
CA MET A 30 11.36 3.08 -3.33
C MET A 30 10.53 1.89 -3.81
N ALA A 31 9.87 2.01 -4.98
CA ALA A 31 9.19 0.87 -5.60
C ALA A 31 10.17 -0.28 -5.90
N ALA A 32 11.35 0.03 -6.42
CA ALA A 32 12.41 -0.97 -6.64
C ALA A 32 12.92 -1.56 -5.31
N GLU A 33 13.13 -0.74 -4.29
CA GLU A 33 13.57 -1.20 -2.96
C GLU A 33 12.54 -2.15 -2.31
N ILE A 34 11.23 -1.87 -2.47
CA ILE A 34 10.16 -2.76 -2.00
C ILE A 34 10.20 -4.10 -2.73
N GLN A 35 10.31 -4.10 -4.06
CA GLN A 35 10.41 -5.33 -4.86
C GLN A 35 11.64 -6.16 -4.48
N ASP A 36 12.73 -5.49 -4.18
CA ASP A 36 14.00 -6.10 -3.80
C ASP A 36 14.11 -6.39 -2.29
N SER A 37 13.10 -6.01 -1.49
CA SER A 37 13.11 -6.24 -0.05
C SER A 37 13.18 -7.74 0.26
N ARG A 38 13.80 -8.06 1.39
CA ARG A 38 13.93 -9.46 1.84
C ARG A 38 12.57 -10.11 2.09
N PHE A 39 11.58 -9.33 2.56
CA PHE A 39 10.23 -9.81 2.81
C PHE A 39 9.55 -10.20 1.50
N VAL A 40 9.49 -9.27 0.53
CA VAL A 40 8.83 -9.52 -0.77
C VAL A 40 9.51 -10.67 -1.50
N ARG A 41 10.85 -10.73 -1.55
CA ARG A 41 11.57 -11.85 -2.17
C ARG A 41 11.24 -13.19 -1.52
N ALA A 42 11.29 -13.27 -0.18
CA ALA A 42 10.97 -14.52 0.53
C ALA A 42 9.50 -14.92 0.35
N LEU A 43 8.60 -13.94 0.26
CA LEU A 43 7.20 -14.17 -0.07
C LEU A 43 7.05 -14.78 -1.48
N LEU A 44 7.72 -14.18 -2.48
CA LEU A 44 7.70 -14.64 -3.88
C LEU A 44 8.29 -16.04 -4.05
N ASP A 45 9.35 -16.35 -3.32
CA ASP A 45 10.04 -17.64 -3.37
C ASP A 45 9.36 -18.71 -2.50
N GLY A 46 8.29 -18.36 -1.75
CA GLY A 46 7.61 -19.27 -0.83
C GLY A 46 8.47 -19.65 0.38
N THR A 47 9.56 -18.96 0.64
CA THR A 47 10.52 -19.25 1.73
C THR A 47 10.31 -18.37 2.96
N LEU A 48 9.35 -17.45 2.94
CA LEU A 48 9.01 -16.63 4.10
C LEU A 48 8.51 -17.54 5.23
N ASP A 49 8.97 -17.27 6.44
CA ASP A 49 8.52 -17.99 7.63
C ASP A 49 7.03 -17.73 7.92
N ASP A 50 6.30 -18.76 8.27
CA ASP A 50 4.84 -18.72 8.55
C ASP A 50 4.49 -17.72 9.66
N ALA A 51 5.30 -17.65 10.71
CA ALA A 51 5.09 -16.70 11.80
C ALA A 51 5.27 -15.25 11.34
N ARG A 52 6.23 -14.98 10.45
CA ARG A 52 6.47 -13.65 9.88
C ARG A 52 5.32 -13.21 8.97
N PHE A 53 4.82 -14.12 8.15
CA PHE A 53 3.66 -13.84 7.31
C PHE A 53 2.39 -13.65 8.15
N THR A 54 2.21 -14.44 9.21
CA THR A 54 1.09 -14.30 10.14
C THR A 54 1.11 -12.95 10.85
N PHE A 55 2.27 -12.52 11.32
CA PHE A 55 2.43 -11.18 11.89
C PHE A 55 2.12 -10.09 10.86
N TYR A 56 2.65 -10.21 9.64
CA TYR A 56 2.36 -9.26 8.56
C TYR A 56 0.85 -9.13 8.35
N LEU A 57 0.11 -10.24 8.23
CA LEU A 57 -1.34 -10.22 8.05
C LEU A 57 -2.08 -9.63 9.27
N ALA A 58 -1.61 -9.89 10.51
CA ALA A 58 -2.19 -9.28 11.70
C ALA A 58 -2.06 -7.76 11.67
N GLN A 59 -0.89 -7.25 11.29
CA GLN A 59 -0.65 -5.82 11.14
C GLN A 59 -1.43 -5.23 9.96
N ASP A 60 -1.56 -5.97 8.87
CA ASP A 60 -2.30 -5.57 7.67
C ASP A 60 -3.80 -5.41 7.96
N ALA A 61 -4.40 -6.32 8.73
CA ALA A 61 -5.79 -6.16 9.17
C ALA A 61 -6.04 -4.87 9.97
N LEU A 62 -5.10 -4.49 10.84
CA LEU A 62 -5.15 -3.24 11.60
C LEU A 62 -4.94 -2.02 10.70
N TYR A 63 -4.00 -2.12 9.77
CA TYR A 63 -3.73 -1.11 8.76
C TYR A 63 -4.96 -0.84 7.89
N LEU A 64 -5.58 -1.88 7.33
CA LEU A 64 -6.75 -1.76 6.46
C LEU A 64 -7.95 -1.12 7.14
N ALA A 65 -8.15 -1.38 8.43
CA ALA A 65 -9.18 -0.69 9.22
C ALA A 65 -8.90 0.83 9.33
N GLY A 66 -7.64 1.24 9.46
CA GLY A 66 -7.21 2.64 9.42
C GLY A 66 -7.31 3.25 8.03
N TYR A 67 -6.85 2.51 7.02
CA TYR A 67 -6.88 2.91 5.62
C TYR A 67 -8.29 3.14 5.10
N ALA A 68 -9.23 2.23 5.43
CA ALA A 68 -10.64 2.39 5.10
C ALA A 68 -11.23 3.69 5.66
N ARG A 69 -10.84 4.10 6.88
CA ARG A 69 -11.25 5.39 7.46
C ARG A 69 -10.68 6.58 6.69
N ALA A 70 -9.44 6.51 6.25
CA ALA A 70 -8.82 7.56 5.43
C ALA A 70 -9.53 7.69 4.07
N LEU A 71 -9.85 6.57 3.41
CA LEU A 71 -10.62 6.55 2.17
C LEU A 71 -12.05 7.10 2.34
N ALA A 72 -12.73 6.74 3.44
CA ALA A 72 -14.04 7.28 3.79
C ALA A 72 -13.98 8.80 4.04
N ALA A 73 -12.91 9.30 4.67
CA ALA A 73 -12.70 10.73 4.87
C ALA A 73 -12.49 11.46 3.54
N LEU A 74 -11.75 10.90 2.58
CA LEU A 74 -11.61 11.44 1.23
C LEU A 74 -12.96 11.46 0.52
N SER A 75 -13.74 10.37 0.60
CA SER A 75 -15.11 10.31 0.06
C SER A 75 -15.98 11.45 0.60
N ALA A 76 -16.02 11.64 1.92
CA ALA A 76 -16.84 12.67 2.56
C ALA A 76 -16.45 14.11 2.15
N ARG A 77 -15.25 14.32 1.65
CA ARG A 77 -14.70 15.63 1.25
C ARG A 77 -14.76 15.89 -0.26
N CYS A 78 -15.21 14.91 -1.06
CA CYS A 78 -15.38 15.08 -2.50
C CYS A 78 -16.65 15.87 -2.83
N ASP A 79 -16.53 16.86 -3.71
CA ASP A 79 -17.68 17.61 -4.25
C ASP A 79 -18.27 16.92 -5.48
N HIS A 80 -17.50 16.05 -6.14
CA HIS A 80 -17.90 15.33 -7.35
C HIS A 80 -18.42 13.94 -7.00
N ALA A 81 -19.72 13.70 -7.21
CA ALA A 81 -20.38 12.46 -6.78
C ALA A 81 -19.74 11.14 -7.27
N PRO A 82 -19.23 11.02 -8.53
CA PRO A 82 -18.49 9.85 -8.97
C PRO A 82 -17.22 9.58 -8.16
N ASP A 83 -16.45 10.61 -7.79
CA ASP A 83 -15.24 10.46 -6.99
C ASP A 83 -15.59 10.13 -5.53
N GLN A 84 -16.65 10.75 -5.00
CA GLN A 84 -17.19 10.41 -3.68
C GLN A 84 -17.57 8.92 -3.60
N LEU A 85 -18.33 8.43 -4.60
CA LEU A 85 -18.73 7.02 -4.66
C LEU A 85 -17.53 6.10 -4.78
N ALA A 86 -16.55 6.44 -5.61
CA ALA A 86 -15.39 5.61 -5.84
C ALA A 86 -14.49 5.47 -4.58
N TRP A 87 -14.26 6.55 -3.83
CA TRP A 87 -13.55 6.45 -2.55
C TRP A 87 -14.34 5.67 -1.49
N ALA A 88 -15.69 5.82 -1.48
CA ALA A 88 -16.55 5.02 -0.60
C ALA A 88 -16.45 3.52 -0.92
N GLN A 89 -16.51 3.15 -2.21
CA GLN A 89 -16.35 1.77 -2.66
C GLN A 89 -14.98 1.20 -2.31
N ALA A 90 -13.91 1.97 -2.49
CA ALA A 90 -12.56 1.56 -2.09
C ALA A 90 -12.49 1.32 -0.56
N SER A 91 -13.12 2.19 0.25
CA SER A 91 -13.22 1.98 1.71
C SER A 91 -13.97 0.70 2.06
N VAL A 92 -15.06 0.39 1.36
CA VAL A 92 -15.82 -0.86 1.55
C VAL A 92 -14.98 -2.07 1.16
N GLY A 93 -14.26 -2.02 0.03
CA GLY A 93 -13.37 -3.10 -0.43
C GLY A 93 -12.37 -3.51 0.65
N CYS A 94 -11.69 -2.55 1.27
CA CYS A 94 -10.75 -2.83 2.37
C CYS A 94 -11.40 -3.58 3.56
N LEU A 95 -12.67 -3.34 3.82
CA LEU A 95 -13.36 -3.94 4.97
C LEU A 95 -14.00 -5.30 4.63
N THR A 96 -14.19 -5.63 3.35
CA THR A 96 -14.93 -6.83 2.92
C THR A 96 -14.06 -7.87 2.25
N GLU A 97 -13.32 -7.50 1.23
CA GLU A 97 -12.60 -8.45 0.36
C GLU A 97 -11.29 -8.91 1.02
N GLU A 98 -10.48 -7.99 1.48
CA GLU A 98 -9.24 -8.34 2.17
C GLU A 98 -9.48 -9.01 3.52
N ALA A 99 -10.57 -8.64 4.22
CA ALA A 99 -11.00 -9.34 5.43
C ALA A 99 -11.31 -10.84 5.20
N GLN A 100 -11.62 -11.27 3.98
CA GLN A 100 -11.84 -12.69 3.68
C GLN A 100 -10.54 -13.48 3.73
N LEU A 101 -9.47 -12.98 3.10
CA LEU A 101 -8.14 -13.61 3.14
C LEU A 101 -7.61 -13.70 4.58
N HIS A 102 -7.67 -12.56 5.31
CA HIS A 102 -7.25 -12.51 6.71
C HIS A 102 -8.04 -13.50 7.57
N ARG A 103 -9.36 -13.55 7.46
CA ARG A 103 -10.18 -14.49 8.23
C ARG A 103 -9.82 -15.93 7.95
N THR A 104 -9.57 -16.30 6.69
CA THR A 104 -9.21 -17.67 6.33
C THR A 104 -7.87 -18.05 6.93
N TRP A 105 -6.86 -17.19 6.86
CA TRP A 105 -5.54 -17.41 7.42
C TRP A 105 -5.56 -17.43 8.96
N MET A 106 -6.18 -16.42 9.56
CA MET A 106 -6.25 -16.25 11.02
C MET A 106 -7.13 -17.29 11.71
N ALA A 107 -8.12 -17.88 11.02
CA ALA A 107 -8.93 -18.95 11.59
C ALA A 107 -8.10 -20.16 12.03
N ALA A 108 -6.96 -20.41 11.38
CA ALA A 108 -6.02 -21.45 11.75
C ALA A 108 -4.97 -21.00 12.80
N ARG A 109 -4.95 -19.72 13.17
CA ARG A 109 -3.92 -19.06 14.02
C ARG A 109 -4.56 -18.04 14.97
N PRO A 110 -5.44 -18.49 15.89
CA PRO A 110 -6.24 -17.59 16.73
C PRO A 110 -5.39 -16.70 17.66
N GLU A 111 -4.18 -17.12 18.00
CA GLU A 111 -3.24 -16.38 18.84
C GLU A 111 -2.75 -15.08 18.20
N ALA A 112 -2.76 -14.99 16.89
CA ALA A 112 -2.32 -13.80 16.17
C ALA A 112 -3.42 -12.73 16.03
N ALA A 113 -4.68 -13.07 16.39
CA ALA A 113 -5.82 -12.15 16.25
C ALA A 113 -5.79 -11.00 17.27
N ASP A 114 -5.10 -11.15 18.39
CA ASP A 114 -4.99 -10.17 19.46
C ASP A 114 -3.69 -9.34 19.39
N GLU A 115 -2.94 -9.42 18.29
CA GLU A 115 -1.70 -8.67 18.11
C GLU A 115 -1.98 -7.16 18.09
N PRO A 116 -1.35 -6.35 18.96
CA PRO A 116 -1.53 -4.91 18.93
C PRO A 116 -0.87 -4.29 17.71
N ALA A 117 -1.34 -3.10 17.31
CA ALA A 117 -0.68 -2.35 16.25
C ALA A 117 0.76 -2.04 16.63
N SER A 118 1.69 -2.41 15.76
CA SER A 118 3.09 -2.02 15.89
C SER A 118 3.25 -0.50 15.78
N THR A 119 4.41 0.02 16.20
CA THR A 119 4.73 1.44 16.00
C THR A 119 4.75 1.83 14.52
N VAL A 120 5.13 0.93 13.62
CA VAL A 120 5.12 1.15 12.16
C VAL A 120 3.67 1.26 11.66
N THR A 121 2.82 0.30 12.00
CA THR A 121 1.41 0.27 11.61
C THR A 121 0.66 1.49 12.15
N ALA A 122 0.85 1.83 13.44
CA ALA A 122 0.25 3.00 14.05
C ALA A 122 0.69 4.31 13.36
N ALA A 123 2.00 4.48 13.14
CA ALA A 123 2.52 5.67 12.48
C ALA A 123 1.99 5.83 11.04
N TYR A 124 1.84 4.72 10.31
CA TYR A 124 1.32 4.78 8.96
C TYR A 124 -0.18 5.14 8.94
N THR A 125 -1.00 4.50 9.77
CA THR A 125 -2.43 4.82 9.86
C THR A 125 -2.69 6.23 10.36
N ASP A 126 -1.92 6.71 11.32
CA ASP A 126 -2.00 8.09 11.83
C ASP A 126 -1.64 9.10 10.74
N PHE A 127 -0.58 8.84 9.96
CA PHE A 127 -0.20 9.67 8.81
C PHE A 127 -1.33 9.77 7.79
N LEU A 128 -1.92 8.63 7.40
CA LEU A 128 -3.01 8.58 6.42
C LEU A 128 -4.24 9.35 6.89
N LEU A 129 -4.64 9.17 8.14
CA LEU A 129 -5.77 9.87 8.73
C LEU A 129 -5.51 11.37 8.85
N ALA A 130 -4.31 11.78 9.28
CA ALA A 130 -3.93 13.18 9.34
C ALA A 130 -3.93 13.84 7.95
N ALA A 131 -3.45 13.16 6.92
CA ALA A 131 -3.47 13.63 5.55
C ALA A 131 -4.91 13.74 4.99
N ALA A 132 -5.72 12.69 5.17
CA ALA A 132 -7.07 12.62 4.63
C ALA A 132 -8.06 13.59 5.32
N LEU A 133 -7.90 13.84 6.62
CA LEU A 133 -8.81 14.69 7.40
C LEU A 133 -8.34 16.14 7.48
N GLY A 134 -7.04 16.39 7.59
CA GLY A 134 -6.47 17.68 7.98
C GLY A 134 -5.79 18.48 6.87
N GLN A 135 -5.52 17.87 5.71
CA GLN A 135 -4.80 18.52 4.59
C GLN A 135 -5.73 18.74 3.40
N ASP A 136 -5.21 19.40 2.35
CA ASP A 136 -5.92 19.54 1.08
C ASP A 136 -6.24 18.15 0.49
N ARG A 137 -7.34 18.03 -0.29
CA ARG A 137 -7.76 16.76 -0.86
C ARG A 137 -6.67 16.09 -1.69
N ALA A 138 -5.94 16.87 -2.50
CA ALA A 138 -4.82 16.35 -3.29
C ALA A 138 -3.72 15.72 -2.43
N VAL A 139 -3.46 16.28 -1.24
CA VAL A 139 -2.49 15.73 -0.28
C VAL A 139 -2.98 14.40 0.29
N GLY A 140 -4.25 14.35 0.71
CA GLY A 140 -4.86 13.12 1.21
C GLY A 140 -4.92 12.03 0.14
N ALA A 141 -5.34 12.36 -1.09
CA ALA A 141 -5.41 11.44 -2.21
C ALA A 141 -4.03 10.90 -2.62
N ALA A 142 -3.00 11.76 -2.61
CA ALA A 142 -1.63 11.34 -2.87
C ALA A 142 -1.05 10.46 -1.74
N ALA A 143 -1.44 10.71 -0.48
CA ALA A 143 -0.98 9.92 0.67
C ALA A 143 -1.49 8.48 0.63
N VAL A 144 -2.72 8.23 0.16
CA VAL A 144 -3.31 6.88 0.07
C VAL A 144 -2.89 6.12 -1.19
N LEU A 145 -2.35 6.79 -2.21
CA LEU A 145 -2.02 6.18 -3.50
C LEU A 145 -0.97 5.07 -3.44
N PRO A 146 0.09 5.13 -2.60
CA PRO A 146 1.11 4.07 -2.54
C PRO A 146 0.54 2.68 -2.30
N CYS A 147 -0.46 2.52 -1.43
CA CYS A 147 -1.10 1.24 -1.14
C CYS A 147 -1.72 0.59 -2.40
N PHE A 148 -2.31 1.37 -3.30
CA PHE A 148 -2.79 0.86 -4.58
C PHE A 148 -1.62 0.55 -5.53
N TRP A 149 -0.76 1.53 -5.76
CA TRP A 149 0.18 1.49 -6.87
C TRP A 149 1.37 0.56 -6.64
N LEU A 150 1.92 0.56 -5.43
CA LEU A 150 3.06 -0.29 -5.11
C LEU A 150 2.65 -1.76 -4.96
N TYR A 151 1.44 -2.05 -4.47
CA TYR A 151 0.93 -3.41 -4.43
C TYR A 151 0.61 -3.95 -5.83
N ALA A 152 0.03 -3.14 -6.72
CA ALA A 152 -0.12 -3.50 -8.14
C ALA A 152 1.25 -3.77 -8.79
N GLN A 153 2.27 -2.97 -8.44
CA GLN A 153 3.65 -3.17 -8.91
C GLN A 153 4.23 -4.48 -8.42
N VAL A 154 4.09 -4.79 -7.12
CA VAL A 154 4.52 -6.09 -6.56
C VAL A 154 3.78 -7.23 -7.25
N GLY A 155 2.45 -7.13 -7.39
CA GLY A 155 1.63 -8.14 -8.07
C GLY A 155 2.07 -8.43 -9.50
N ALA A 156 2.44 -7.41 -10.26
CA ALA A 156 2.89 -7.57 -11.65
C ALA A 156 4.27 -8.23 -11.79
N CYS A 157 5.14 -8.12 -10.78
CA CYS A 157 6.46 -8.73 -10.79
C CYS A 157 6.47 -10.21 -10.42
N LEU A 158 5.30 -10.75 -10.06
CA LEU A 158 5.18 -12.14 -9.63
C LEU A 158 5.38 -13.11 -10.78
N PRO A 159 6.20 -14.17 -10.61
CA PRO A 159 6.19 -15.30 -11.52
C PRO A 159 4.80 -15.97 -11.52
N THR A 160 4.57 -16.89 -12.45
CA THR A 160 3.36 -17.74 -12.37
C THR A 160 3.39 -18.46 -11.02
N VAL A 161 2.37 -18.22 -10.20
CA VAL A 161 2.29 -18.84 -8.87
C VAL A 161 1.84 -20.30 -9.06
N GLU A 162 2.65 -21.23 -8.58
CA GLU A 162 2.25 -22.65 -8.60
C GLU A 162 1.08 -22.86 -7.61
N PRO A 163 0.15 -23.79 -7.90
CA PRO A 163 -1.05 -23.98 -7.06
C PRO A 163 -0.77 -24.37 -5.60
N ASP A 164 0.41 -24.94 -5.33
CA ASP A 164 0.88 -25.33 -4.01
C ASP A 164 1.74 -24.30 -3.31
N HIS A 165 1.90 -23.10 -3.90
CA HIS A 165 2.64 -22.00 -3.29
C HIS A 165 1.96 -21.55 -1.99
N PRO A 166 2.68 -21.47 -0.85
CA PRO A 166 2.06 -21.23 0.46
C PRO A 166 1.30 -19.89 0.56
N TYR A 167 1.68 -18.91 -0.25
CA TYR A 167 1.09 -17.56 -0.26
C TYR A 167 0.31 -17.26 -1.55
N ALA A 168 -0.08 -18.29 -2.33
CA ALA A 168 -0.75 -18.11 -3.62
C ALA A 168 -1.96 -17.16 -3.53
N ALA A 169 -2.83 -17.35 -2.54
CA ALA A 169 -4.04 -16.56 -2.39
C ALA A 169 -3.75 -15.05 -2.19
N TRP A 170 -2.71 -14.71 -1.41
CA TRP A 170 -2.28 -13.32 -1.21
C TRP A 170 -1.70 -12.74 -2.50
N LEU A 171 -0.84 -13.50 -3.16
CA LEU A 171 -0.17 -13.08 -4.39
C LEU A 171 -1.17 -12.84 -5.51
N GLU A 172 -2.20 -13.67 -5.64
CA GLU A 172 -3.24 -13.55 -6.66
C GLU A 172 -4.14 -12.33 -6.47
N THR A 173 -4.37 -11.90 -5.21
CA THR A 173 -5.17 -10.71 -4.91
C THR A 173 -4.66 -9.47 -5.63
N TYR A 174 -3.35 -9.24 -5.65
CA TYR A 174 -2.74 -8.03 -6.25
C TYR A 174 -2.48 -8.15 -7.76
N ARG A 175 -2.79 -9.31 -8.35
CA ARG A 175 -2.80 -9.55 -9.80
C ARG A 175 -4.21 -9.51 -10.38
N ASP A 176 -5.22 -9.49 -9.51
CA ASP A 176 -6.61 -9.49 -9.92
C ASP A 176 -6.91 -8.27 -10.82
N PRO A 177 -7.56 -8.47 -11.99
CA PRO A 177 -7.93 -7.38 -12.89
C PRO A 177 -8.76 -6.29 -12.20
N ASP A 178 -9.58 -6.63 -11.21
CA ASP A 178 -10.40 -5.66 -10.48
C ASP A 178 -9.52 -4.78 -9.58
N PHE A 179 -8.46 -5.32 -8.95
CA PHE A 179 -7.49 -4.54 -8.20
C PHE A 179 -6.68 -3.61 -9.11
N VAL A 180 -6.26 -4.09 -10.28
CA VAL A 180 -5.56 -3.29 -11.29
C VAL A 180 -6.46 -2.15 -11.79
N ALA A 181 -7.74 -2.43 -12.06
CA ALA A 181 -8.71 -1.42 -12.46
C ALA A 181 -8.99 -0.39 -11.35
N ALA A 182 -9.07 -0.83 -10.09
CA ALA A 182 -9.23 0.06 -8.95
C ALA A 182 -8.02 0.99 -8.79
N THR A 183 -6.81 0.47 -9.02
CA THR A 183 -5.56 1.25 -9.02
C THR A 183 -5.56 2.31 -10.12
N ALA A 184 -5.91 1.95 -11.35
CA ALA A 184 -6.01 2.89 -12.47
C ALA A 184 -7.02 4.00 -12.18
N ALA A 185 -8.18 3.64 -11.64
CA ALA A 185 -9.19 4.61 -11.24
C ALA A 185 -8.76 5.51 -10.07
N ALA A 186 -7.93 5.03 -9.13
CA ALA A 186 -7.33 5.85 -8.08
C ALA A 186 -6.35 6.86 -8.68
N LEU A 187 -5.51 6.42 -9.63
CA LEU A 187 -4.56 7.29 -10.36
C LEU A 187 -5.27 8.42 -11.09
N GLU A 188 -6.37 8.13 -11.81
CA GLU A 188 -7.17 9.16 -12.49
C GLU A 188 -7.73 10.21 -11.51
N ARG A 189 -8.17 9.79 -10.32
CA ARG A 189 -8.67 10.73 -9.31
C ARG A 189 -7.55 11.61 -8.76
N VAL A 190 -6.39 11.02 -8.43
CA VAL A 190 -5.22 11.76 -7.97
C VAL A 190 -4.75 12.74 -9.02
N GLU A 191 -4.69 12.35 -10.30
CA GLU A 191 -4.35 13.23 -11.41
C GLU A 191 -5.26 14.47 -11.47
N ARG A 192 -6.59 14.27 -11.36
CA ARG A 192 -7.55 15.38 -11.37
C ARG A 192 -7.38 16.32 -10.18
N GLU A 193 -7.17 15.79 -8.97
CA GLU A 193 -6.92 16.60 -7.77
C GLU A 193 -5.63 17.42 -7.91
N LEU A 194 -4.56 16.80 -8.42
CA LEU A 194 -3.28 17.48 -8.66
C LEU A 194 -3.39 18.55 -9.74
N ALA A 195 -4.12 18.28 -10.82
CA ALA A 195 -4.34 19.24 -11.91
C ALA A 195 -5.08 20.51 -11.43
N GLN A 196 -5.97 20.37 -10.46
CA GLN A 196 -6.73 21.49 -9.88
C GLN A 196 -5.99 22.21 -8.73
N SER A 197 -4.91 21.64 -8.23
CA SER A 197 -4.15 22.16 -7.10
C SER A 197 -3.22 23.31 -7.49
N SER A 198 -2.91 24.17 -6.52
CA SER A 198 -1.83 25.14 -6.66
C SER A 198 -0.46 24.45 -6.74
N GLU A 199 0.58 25.18 -7.15
CA GLU A 199 1.96 24.65 -7.16
C GLU A 199 2.38 24.19 -5.76
N SER A 200 2.08 24.97 -4.72
CA SER A 200 2.38 24.59 -3.32
C SER A 200 1.57 23.37 -2.86
N GLY A 201 0.32 23.21 -3.32
CA GLY A 201 -0.53 22.06 -3.07
C GLY A 201 0.05 20.79 -3.71
N ARG A 202 0.47 20.87 -4.98
CA ARG A 202 1.15 19.76 -5.66
C ARG A 202 2.44 19.35 -4.97
N ALA A 203 3.27 20.31 -4.57
CA ALA A 203 4.49 20.02 -3.83
C ALA A 203 4.20 19.37 -2.46
N ALA A 204 3.11 19.73 -1.79
CA ALA A 204 2.68 19.08 -0.56
C ALA A 204 2.18 17.66 -0.82
N ALA A 205 1.40 17.45 -1.87
CA ALA A 205 0.90 16.14 -2.29
C ALA A 205 2.05 15.17 -2.66
N GLN A 206 3.06 15.66 -3.40
CA GLN A 206 4.26 14.91 -3.73
C GLN A 206 5.01 14.44 -2.47
N ARG A 207 5.20 15.33 -1.49
CA ARG A 207 5.82 14.95 -0.22
C ARG A 207 4.98 13.89 0.53
N ALA A 208 3.66 13.98 0.48
CA ALA A 208 2.76 13.02 1.10
C ALA A 208 2.85 11.65 0.40
N TYR A 209 2.87 11.62 -0.93
CA TYR A 209 3.09 10.39 -1.70
C TYR A 209 4.42 9.71 -1.33
N LEU A 210 5.51 10.46 -1.32
CA LEU A 210 6.84 9.93 -0.95
C LEU A 210 6.91 9.49 0.53
N ALA A 211 6.16 10.14 1.42
CA ALA A 211 6.02 9.67 2.80
C ALA A 211 5.25 8.36 2.86
N GLY A 212 4.16 8.21 2.10
CA GLY A 212 3.43 6.96 1.96
C GLY A 212 4.31 5.83 1.43
N CYS A 213 5.11 6.06 0.38
CA CYS A 213 6.06 5.06 -0.13
C CYS A 213 7.06 4.59 0.95
N ARG A 214 7.57 5.52 1.79
CA ARG A 214 8.45 5.13 2.91
C ARG A 214 7.71 4.32 3.96
N HIS A 215 6.46 4.63 4.24
CA HIS A 215 5.64 3.83 5.15
C HIS A 215 5.38 2.43 4.60
N GLU A 216 5.14 2.27 3.29
CA GLU A 216 5.01 0.94 2.66
C GLU A 216 6.27 0.11 2.80
N LEU A 217 7.45 0.68 2.50
CA LEU A 217 8.72 -0.01 2.68
C LEU A 217 8.90 -0.47 4.14
N ALA A 218 8.66 0.41 5.10
CA ALA A 218 8.74 0.07 6.51
C ALA A 218 7.71 -0.99 6.91
N PHE A 219 6.52 -0.97 6.29
CA PHE A 219 5.45 -1.93 6.56
C PHE A 219 5.82 -3.34 6.10
N PHE A 220 6.44 -3.50 4.93
CA PHE A 220 6.97 -4.80 4.50
C PHE A 220 8.13 -5.27 5.40
N ASP A 221 9.02 -4.37 5.79
CA ASP A 221 10.22 -4.73 6.56
C ASP A 221 9.94 -5.05 8.03
N GLN A 222 8.84 -4.55 8.62
CA GLN A 222 8.55 -4.74 10.05
C GLN A 222 8.44 -6.22 10.44
N ALA A 223 7.91 -7.08 9.56
CA ALA A 223 7.80 -8.51 9.82
C ALA A 223 9.15 -9.22 9.95
N LEU A 224 10.23 -8.63 9.43
CA LEU A 224 11.58 -9.16 9.53
C LEU A 224 12.38 -8.60 10.72
N THR A 225 11.93 -7.48 11.31
CA THR A 225 12.68 -6.75 12.36
C THR A 225 12.15 -7.00 13.76
N GLN A 226 11.07 -7.76 13.93
CA GLN A 226 10.46 -8.06 15.24
C GLN A 226 11.45 -8.58 16.29
N ASP A 227 12.36 -9.47 15.90
CA ASP A 227 13.33 -10.09 16.82
C ASP A 227 14.35 -9.09 17.42
N GLN A 228 14.43 -7.86 16.92
CA GLN A 228 15.37 -6.85 17.40
C GLN A 228 14.80 -5.93 18.49
N SER A 229 13.48 -5.93 18.69
CA SER A 229 12.81 -5.05 19.66
C SER A 229 12.77 -5.63 21.09
N GLU A 230 13.07 -6.91 21.28
CA GLU A 230 13.11 -7.55 22.61
C GLU A 230 14.43 -7.37 23.38
N ILE A 231 15.44 -6.69 22.80
CA ILE A 231 16.76 -6.52 23.44
C ILE A 231 16.96 -5.05 23.89
N ILE A 232 16.00 -4.47 24.58
CA ILE A 232 16.26 -3.31 25.45
C ILE A 232 15.99 -3.77 26.89
N PRO A 233 17.02 -4.09 27.67
CA PRO A 233 16.85 -4.35 29.10
C PRO A 233 16.38 -3.07 29.77
N ARG A 234 15.35 -3.19 30.62
CA ARG A 234 14.84 -2.14 31.49
C ARG A 234 15.90 -1.74 32.52
#